data_4dfcdec0878dfc31be177839cbc811d4
#
_entry.id   4dfcdec0878dfc31be177839cbc811d4
#
_cell.length_a   1.000
_cell.length_b   1.000
_cell.length_c   1.000
_cell.angle_alpha   90.00
_cell.angle_beta   90.00
_cell.angle_gamma   90.00
#
_symmetry.space_group_name_H-M   'P 1'
#
loop_
_entity.id
_entity.type
_entity.pdbx_description
1 polymer ?
#
loop_
_entity_poly.entity_id
_entity_poly.type
_entity_poly.pdbx_seq_one_letter_code
_entity_poly.pdbx_strand_id
1 'polypeptide(L)'
;MVRHFLLSVPISVLALLLNAMPLAASDCIDLQGSLMQGGLVWGRVAPGSRVTVDGSPLDVLPDGTTVAGFGRDAAASAELLVEGETPCRQTLQIQSREYNIQRVEGVPQDTVTPPPERLERIKRERQLVGSAKARYLARPDLLQDALAGFAWPAIGPISGVYGSQRIYNGTPRSPHYGVDVAMPTGTPVLAPSAGVVTLAEPDLFYSGGTIILDHGFRLSSSFLHLSKLHVEVGQEVQRGELIAEIGASGRATGAHLDWRMSWRNQRIDPQLLAPPMPEPAAPAP
;
A
#
# COMPACT_ATOMS: atom_id res chain seq x y z
N MET A 1 34.14 -13.70 -91.51
CA MET A 1 33.95 -14.39 -90.23
C MET A 1 34.05 -13.33 -89.15
N VAL A 2 32.88 -12.83 -88.63
CA VAL A 2 32.82 -11.84 -87.59
C VAL A 2 32.30 -12.52 -86.35
N ARG A 3 33.10 -12.61 -85.26
CA ARG A 3 32.74 -13.21 -83.98
C ARG A 3 32.16 -12.07 -83.13
N HIS A 4 30.86 -12.17 -82.75
CA HIS A 4 30.24 -11.32 -81.74
C HIS A 4 30.57 -11.87 -80.35
N PHE A 5 31.22 -11.01 -79.54
CA PHE A 5 31.41 -11.24 -78.12
C PHE A 5 30.17 -10.63 -77.36
N LEU A 6 29.40 -11.44 -76.72
CA LEU A 6 28.33 -11.01 -75.82
C LEU A 6 28.94 -10.85 -74.43
N LEU A 7 29.01 -9.60 -73.94
CA LEU A 7 29.31 -9.30 -72.53
C LEU A 7 28.06 -9.49 -71.69
N SER A 8 28.09 -10.45 -70.81
CA SER A 8 27.06 -10.64 -69.78
C SER A 8 27.42 -9.78 -68.53
N VAL A 9 26.60 -8.79 -68.20
CA VAL A 9 26.70 -7.98 -67.01
C VAL A 9 25.92 -8.69 -65.87
N PRO A 10 26.53 -8.99 -64.72
CA PRO A 10 25.78 -9.57 -63.59
C PRO A 10 24.96 -8.48 -62.89
N ILE A 11 23.65 -8.69 -62.81
CA ILE A 11 22.74 -7.87 -62.00
C ILE A 11 22.89 -8.30 -60.53
N SER A 12 23.62 -7.50 -59.75
CA SER A 12 23.67 -7.69 -58.29
C SER A 12 22.38 -7.16 -57.68
N VAL A 13 21.53 -8.08 -57.19
CA VAL A 13 20.35 -7.77 -56.41
C VAL A 13 20.80 -7.43 -54.97
N LEU A 14 20.83 -6.15 -54.65
CA LEU A 14 21.07 -5.65 -53.30
C LEU A 14 19.79 -5.88 -52.46
N ALA A 15 19.74 -6.94 -51.64
CA ALA A 15 18.67 -7.19 -50.71
C ALA A 15 18.75 -6.17 -49.56
N LEU A 16 17.86 -5.18 -49.54
CA LEU A 16 17.64 -4.30 -48.42
C LEU A 16 17.00 -5.11 -47.29
N LEU A 17 17.80 -5.50 -46.30
CA LEU A 17 17.30 -5.99 -45.01
C LEU A 17 16.70 -4.80 -44.25
N LEU A 18 15.39 -4.62 -44.35
CA LEU A 18 14.64 -3.75 -43.39
C LEU A 18 14.73 -4.42 -42.02
N ASN A 19 15.65 -3.93 -41.18
CA ASN A 19 15.59 -4.18 -39.75
C ASN A 19 14.31 -3.53 -39.21
N ALA A 20 13.27 -4.30 -39.01
CA ALA A 20 12.11 -3.91 -38.23
C ALA A 20 12.62 -3.68 -36.80
N MET A 21 12.85 -2.41 -36.40
CA MET A 21 13.00 -2.07 -35.00
C MET A 21 11.75 -2.54 -34.28
N PRO A 22 11.87 -3.30 -33.16
CA PRO A 22 10.72 -3.61 -32.36
C PRO A 22 10.12 -2.27 -31.92
N LEU A 23 8.85 -2.04 -32.27
CA LEU A 23 8.06 -0.94 -31.74
C LEU A 23 8.07 -1.16 -30.22
N ALA A 24 8.71 -0.27 -29.48
CA ALA A 24 8.61 -0.29 -28.02
C ALA A 24 7.11 -0.21 -27.71
N ALA A 25 6.58 -1.24 -27.04
CA ALA A 25 5.20 -1.22 -26.59
C ALA A 25 5.07 0.00 -25.69
N SER A 26 4.26 0.98 -26.10
CA SER A 26 3.95 2.12 -25.24
C SER A 26 3.23 1.60 -24.01
N ASP A 27 3.62 2.08 -22.82
CA ASP A 27 2.92 1.74 -21.60
C ASP A 27 1.43 2.11 -21.72
N CYS A 28 0.55 1.24 -21.24
CA CYS A 28 -0.89 1.45 -21.26
C CYS A 28 -1.32 2.63 -20.40
N ILE A 29 -0.60 2.84 -19.32
CA ILE A 29 -0.82 3.89 -18.31
C ILE A 29 0.54 4.38 -17.85
N ASP A 30 0.71 5.69 -17.77
CA ASP A 30 1.83 6.30 -17.05
C ASP A 30 1.55 6.16 -15.54
N LEU A 31 2.27 5.22 -14.91
CA LEU A 31 2.07 4.87 -13.52
C LEU A 31 2.95 5.72 -12.60
N GLN A 32 2.32 6.30 -11.62
CA GLN A 32 2.96 6.96 -10.48
C GLN A 32 2.95 6.03 -9.26
N GLY A 33 3.74 6.36 -8.24
CA GLY A 33 3.84 5.56 -7.01
C GLY A 33 4.92 4.50 -7.08
N SER A 34 4.79 3.44 -6.27
CA SER A 34 5.83 2.42 -6.08
C SER A 34 5.37 1.07 -6.59
N LEU A 35 5.88 0.65 -7.75
CA LEU A 35 5.58 -0.66 -8.35
C LEU A 35 6.46 -1.75 -7.71
N MET A 36 6.18 -2.05 -6.45
CA MET A 36 6.90 -3.06 -5.66
C MET A 36 5.99 -3.73 -4.63
N GLN A 37 6.48 -4.79 -4.01
CA GLN A 37 5.80 -5.43 -2.88
C GLN A 37 5.57 -4.44 -1.73
N GLY A 38 4.32 -4.31 -1.27
CA GLY A 38 3.86 -3.29 -0.32
C GLY A 38 3.54 -1.94 -0.96
N GLY A 39 3.66 -1.81 -2.29
CA GLY A 39 3.46 -0.55 -2.99
C GLY A 39 2.02 -0.27 -3.42
N LEU A 40 1.75 0.99 -3.69
CA LEU A 40 0.55 1.51 -4.32
C LEU A 40 0.97 2.26 -5.59
N VAL A 41 0.25 2.02 -6.68
CA VAL A 41 0.43 2.74 -7.94
C VAL A 41 -0.89 3.33 -8.41
N TRP A 42 -0.81 4.42 -9.15
CA TRP A 42 -1.97 5.06 -9.76
C TRP A 42 -1.59 5.69 -11.09
N GLY A 43 -2.58 5.89 -11.92
CA GLY A 43 -2.41 6.53 -13.22
C GLY A 43 -3.75 6.91 -13.81
N ARG A 44 -3.77 7.41 -15.03
CA ARG A 44 -4.98 7.84 -15.72
C ARG A 44 -5.20 7.08 -17.01
N VAL A 45 -6.45 6.69 -17.22
CA VAL A 45 -6.97 6.15 -18.48
C VAL A 45 -8.03 7.09 -19.06
N ALA A 46 -8.45 6.87 -20.30
CA ALA A 46 -9.58 7.58 -20.85
C ALA A 46 -10.84 7.36 -19.97
N PRO A 47 -11.61 8.40 -19.64
CA PRO A 47 -12.85 8.25 -18.88
C PRO A 47 -13.79 7.21 -19.51
N GLY A 48 -14.40 6.37 -18.67
CA GLY A 48 -15.27 5.29 -19.13
C GLY A 48 -14.54 3.99 -19.53
N SER A 49 -13.22 3.97 -19.53
CA SER A 49 -12.45 2.74 -19.71
C SER A 49 -12.74 1.75 -18.58
N ARG A 50 -12.60 0.45 -18.88
CA ARG A 50 -12.50 -0.60 -17.86
C ARG A 50 -11.04 -0.97 -17.65
N VAL A 51 -10.64 -1.07 -16.40
CA VAL A 51 -9.27 -1.44 -16.03
C VAL A 51 -9.31 -2.67 -15.14
N THR A 52 -8.47 -3.65 -15.42
CA THR A 52 -8.28 -4.81 -14.54
C THR A 52 -6.80 -5.03 -14.27
N VAL A 53 -6.48 -5.57 -13.09
CA VAL A 53 -5.18 -6.14 -12.76
C VAL A 53 -5.39 -7.59 -12.36
N ASP A 54 -4.72 -8.52 -13.06
CA ASP A 54 -4.92 -9.98 -12.95
C ASP A 54 -6.41 -10.37 -12.98
N GLY A 55 -7.17 -9.77 -13.91
CA GLY A 55 -8.61 -9.97 -14.06
C GLY A 55 -9.47 -9.33 -12.97
N SER A 56 -8.89 -8.73 -11.94
CA SER A 56 -9.63 -8.04 -10.87
C SER A 56 -9.96 -6.61 -11.31
N PRO A 57 -11.25 -6.19 -11.36
CA PRO A 57 -11.64 -4.87 -11.82
C PRO A 57 -11.19 -3.78 -10.84
N LEU A 58 -10.69 -2.68 -11.40
CA LEU A 58 -10.34 -1.46 -10.67
C LEU A 58 -11.44 -0.41 -10.83
N ASP A 59 -11.53 0.46 -9.83
CA ASP A 59 -12.35 1.67 -9.94
C ASP A 59 -11.64 2.65 -10.88
N VAL A 60 -12.40 3.25 -11.81
CA VAL A 60 -11.95 4.36 -12.66
C VAL A 60 -12.78 5.58 -12.30
N LEU A 61 -12.12 6.62 -11.82
CA LEU A 61 -12.76 7.86 -11.42
C LEU A 61 -13.26 8.66 -12.65
N PRO A 62 -14.14 9.65 -12.48
CA PRO A 62 -14.61 10.47 -13.59
C PRO A 62 -13.50 11.18 -14.39
N ASP A 63 -12.36 11.48 -13.76
CA ASP A 63 -11.17 12.07 -14.41
C ASP A 63 -10.22 11.01 -15.02
N GLY A 64 -10.62 9.74 -15.02
CA GLY A 64 -9.83 8.59 -15.49
C GLY A 64 -8.83 8.03 -14.48
N THR A 65 -8.70 8.60 -13.30
CA THR A 65 -7.79 8.08 -12.27
C THR A 65 -8.18 6.67 -11.86
N THR A 66 -7.19 5.77 -11.77
CA THR A 66 -7.32 4.40 -11.27
C THR A 66 -6.15 4.07 -10.35
N VAL A 67 -6.36 3.15 -9.40
CA VAL A 67 -5.39 2.81 -8.35
C VAL A 67 -5.27 1.30 -8.24
N ALA A 68 -4.05 0.80 -8.04
CA ALA A 68 -3.77 -0.60 -7.72
C ALA A 68 -2.73 -0.71 -6.59
N GLY A 69 -2.98 -1.62 -5.65
CA GLY A 69 -2.08 -1.91 -4.53
C GLY A 69 -1.54 -3.33 -4.58
N PHE A 70 -0.28 -3.49 -4.22
CA PHE A 70 0.42 -4.77 -4.21
C PHE A 70 0.85 -5.10 -2.79
N GLY A 71 0.36 -6.23 -2.27
CA GLY A 71 0.67 -6.66 -0.91
C GLY A 71 2.14 -7.10 -0.75
N ARG A 72 2.50 -7.42 0.50
CA ARG A 72 3.85 -7.86 0.90
C ARG A 72 4.38 -9.02 0.05
N ASP A 73 3.52 -9.97 -0.27
CA ASP A 73 3.87 -11.21 -0.95
C ASP A 73 3.32 -11.23 -2.39
N ALA A 74 3.15 -10.05 -3.01
CA ALA A 74 2.71 -9.94 -4.40
C ALA A 74 3.68 -10.67 -5.34
N ALA A 75 3.15 -11.28 -6.40
CA ALA A 75 3.96 -11.91 -7.45
C ALA A 75 4.87 -10.87 -8.12
N ALA A 76 5.97 -11.33 -8.73
CA ALA A 76 6.92 -10.46 -9.42
C ALA A 76 6.35 -9.76 -10.66
N SER A 77 5.17 -10.18 -11.13
CA SER A 77 4.48 -9.53 -12.24
C SER A 77 2.97 -9.62 -12.07
N ALA A 78 2.26 -8.68 -12.69
CA ALA A 78 0.81 -8.67 -12.81
C ALA A 78 0.40 -8.22 -14.22
N GLU A 79 -0.75 -8.66 -14.69
CA GLU A 79 -1.28 -8.25 -15.98
C GLU A 79 -2.25 -7.08 -15.80
N LEU A 80 -1.92 -5.93 -16.39
CA LEU A 80 -2.81 -4.78 -16.52
C LEU A 80 -3.52 -4.85 -17.88
N LEU A 81 -4.84 -4.79 -17.87
CA LEU A 81 -5.67 -4.69 -19.07
C LEU A 81 -6.52 -3.42 -19.00
N VAL A 82 -6.46 -2.63 -20.04
CA VAL A 82 -7.34 -1.47 -20.26
C VAL A 82 -8.24 -1.78 -21.45
N GLU A 83 -9.54 -1.68 -21.27
CA GLU A 83 -10.55 -1.82 -22.30
C GLU A 83 -11.28 -0.50 -22.49
N GLY A 84 -11.53 -0.10 -23.73
CA GLY A 84 -12.18 1.17 -24.09
C GLY A 84 -11.82 1.59 -25.50
N GLU A 85 -11.78 2.89 -25.77
CA GLU A 85 -11.46 3.42 -27.10
C GLU A 85 -10.05 3.02 -27.57
N THR A 86 -9.11 2.93 -26.67
CA THR A 86 -7.73 2.50 -26.94
C THR A 86 -7.39 1.30 -26.06
N PRO A 87 -7.78 0.08 -26.44
CA PRO A 87 -7.52 -1.10 -25.64
C PRO A 87 -6.02 -1.40 -25.61
N CYS A 88 -5.53 -1.81 -24.43
CA CYS A 88 -4.12 -2.04 -24.22
C CYS A 88 -3.90 -3.09 -23.13
N ARG A 89 -2.81 -3.86 -23.26
CA ARG A 89 -2.36 -4.87 -22.29
C ARG A 89 -0.90 -4.62 -21.95
N GLN A 90 -0.58 -4.62 -20.67
CA GLN A 90 0.78 -4.39 -20.15
C GLN A 90 1.10 -5.36 -19.03
N THR A 91 2.29 -5.92 -19.03
CA THR A 91 2.81 -6.68 -17.89
C THR A 91 3.53 -5.72 -16.95
N LEU A 92 3.00 -5.55 -15.75
CA LEU A 92 3.63 -4.79 -14.67
C LEU A 92 4.72 -5.64 -14.03
N GLN A 93 5.95 -5.14 -13.96
CA GLN A 93 7.06 -5.79 -13.26
C GLN A 93 7.10 -5.28 -11.82
N ILE A 94 6.68 -6.12 -10.86
CA ILE A 94 6.59 -5.76 -9.45
C ILE A 94 7.92 -6.09 -8.77
N GLN A 95 8.61 -5.08 -8.27
CA GLN A 95 9.88 -5.27 -7.59
C GLN A 95 9.66 -6.07 -6.29
N SER A 96 10.37 -7.18 -6.16
CA SER A 96 10.40 -7.96 -4.92
C SER A 96 11.22 -7.24 -3.84
N ARG A 97 10.88 -7.49 -2.57
CA ARG A 97 11.57 -6.92 -1.41
C ARG A 97 12.09 -8.02 -0.49
N GLU A 98 13.22 -7.76 0.13
CA GLU A 98 13.70 -8.58 1.25
C GLU A 98 13.16 -8.03 2.56
N TYR A 99 12.67 -8.93 3.42
CA TYR A 99 12.08 -8.58 4.70
C TYR A 99 12.90 -9.16 5.86
N ASN A 100 13.01 -8.42 6.96
CA ASN A 100 13.67 -8.90 8.17
C ASN A 100 12.84 -10.00 8.83
N ILE A 101 13.34 -11.24 8.78
CA ILE A 101 12.71 -12.42 9.38
C ILE A 101 13.53 -12.89 10.56
N GLN A 102 13.00 -12.73 11.77
CA GLN A 102 13.62 -13.17 13.02
C GLN A 102 13.10 -14.56 13.41
N ARG A 103 14.02 -15.51 13.60
CA ARG A 103 13.71 -16.86 14.13
C ARG A 103 14.06 -16.89 15.60
N VAL A 104 13.09 -17.24 16.45
CA VAL A 104 13.24 -17.27 17.89
C VAL A 104 12.78 -18.65 18.39
N GLU A 105 13.67 -19.40 18.98
CA GLU A 105 13.39 -20.71 19.57
C GLU A 105 13.23 -20.60 21.10
N GLY A 106 12.59 -21.61 21.71
CA GLY A 106 12.39 -21.67 23.16
C GLY A 106 11.29 -20.74 23.69
N VAL A 107 10.41 -20.24 22.84
CA VAL A 107 9.26 -19.42 23.27
C VAL A 107 8.22 -20.33 23.93
N PRO A 108 7.76 -20.06 25.17
CA PRO A 108 6.69 -20.83 25.80
C PRO A 108 5.42 -20.83 24.97
N GLN A 109 4.80 -21.99 24.76
CA GLN A 109 3.66 -22.16 23.85
C GLN A 109 2.42 -21.38 24.31
N ASP A 110 2.22 -21.21 25.60
CA ASP A 110 1.12 -20.45 26.20
C ASP A 110 1.19 -18.95 25.94
N THR A 111 2.39 -18.40 25.70
CA THR A 111 2.56 -16.97 25.34
C THR A 111 2.21 -16.68 23.88
N VAL A 112 2.05 -17.73 23.06
CA VAL A 112 1.87 -17.64 21.61
C VAL A 112 0.40 -17.73 21.22
N THR A 113 -0.45 -18.37 22.04
CA THR A 113 -1.86 -18.62 21.76
C THR A 113 -2.76 -17.81 22.71
N PRO A 114 -3.76 -17.06 22.23
CA PRO A 114 -4.68 -16.34 23.10
C PRO A 114 -5.48 -17.35 23.95
N PRO A 115 -5.81 -17.01 25.20
CA PRO A 115 -6.62 -17.86 26.04
C PRO A 115 -8.02 -18.04 25.46
N PRO A 116 -8.64 -19.23 25.60
CA PRO A 116 -9.93 -19.56 24.99
C PRO A 116 -11.06 -18.56 25.28
N GLU A 117 -11.09 -18.00 26.50
CA GLU A 117 -12.09 -17.02 26.93
C GLU A 117 -12.00 -15.68 26.16
N ARG A 118 -10.89 -15.43 25.45
CA ARG A 118 -10.71 -14.23 24.64
C ARG A 118 -11.08 -14.41 23.17
N LEU A 119 -11.26 -15.65 22.71
CA LEU A 119 -11.46 -15.96 21.29
C LEU A 119 -12.72 -15.30 20.72
N GLU A 120 -13.83 -15.26 21.47
CA GLU A 120 -15.07 -14.63 21.01
C GLU A 120 -14.94 -13.10 20.93
N ARG A 121 -14.21 -12.46 21.85
CA ARG A 121 -13.86 -11.05 21.79
C ARG A 121 -13.05 -10.76 20.53
N ILE A 122 -11.98 -11.53 20.31
CA ILE A 122 -11.08 -11.38 19.16
C ILE A 122 -11.83 -11.55 17.84
N LYS A 123 -12.76 -12.50 17.78
CA LYS A 123 -13.59 -12.75 16.58
C LYS A 123 -14.50 -11.56 16.27
N ARG A 124 -15.22 -11.03 17.28
CA ARG A 124 -16.07 -9.85 17.11
C ARG A 124 -15.27 -8.63 16.65
N GLU A 125 -14.12 -8.37 17.30
CA GLU A 125 -13.26 -7.24 16.96
C GLU A 125 -12.68 -7.35 15.56
N ARG A 126 -12.30 -8.57 15.12
CA ARG A 126 -11.87 -8.82 13.74
C ARG A 126 -12.98 -8.51 12.74
N GLN A 127 -14.22 -8.88 13.03
CA GLN A 127 -15.37 -8.55 12.19
C GLN A 127 -15.61 -7.05 12.14
N LEU A 128 -15.54 -6.34 13.28
CA LEU A 128 -15.70 -4.89 13.38
C LEU A 128 -14.66 -4.16 12.52
N VAL A 129 -13.38 -4.48 12.69
CA VAL A 129 -12.29 -3.93 11.88
C VAL A 129 -12.44 -4.27 10.39
N GLY A 130 -12.85 -5.52 10.08
CA GLY A 130 -13.11 -5.96 8.71
C GLY A 130 -14.24 -5.17 8.06
N SER A 131 -15.33 -4.95 8.77
CA SER A 131 -16.48 -4.16 8.28
C SER A 131 -16.11 -2.69 8.06
N ALA A 132 -15.34 -2.09 8.96
CA ALA A 132 -14.86 -0.72 8.81
C ALA A 132 -14.01 -0.55 7.54
N LYS A 133 -13.09 -1.48 7.28
CA LYS A 133 -12.24 -1.47 6.07
C LYS A 133 -12.96 -1.84 4.78
N ALA A 134 -14.05 -2.59 4.87
CA ALA A 134 -14.84 -3.00 3.70
C ALA A 134 -15.80 -1.90 3.22
N ARG A 135 -16.00 -0.82 4.00
CA ARG A 135 -16.82 0.31 3.56
C ARG A 135 -16.28 0.87 2.24
N TYR A 136 -17.19 1.19 1.36
CA TYR A 136 -16.86 1.80 0.08
C TYR A 136 -17.34 3.25 0.08
N LEU A 137 -16.43 4.18 0.15
CA LEU A 137 -16.68 5.61 0.04
C LEU A 137 -16.27 6.08 -1.35
N ALA A 138 -17.24 6.39 -2.20
CA ALA A 138 -16.99 6.99 -3.52
C ALA A 138 -16.70 8.49 -3.38
N ARG A 139 -15.55 8.83 -2.80
CA ARG A 139 -15.07 10.19 -2.51
C ARG A 139 -13.80 10.47 -3.32
N PRO A 140 -13.94 10.93 -4.60
CA PRO A 140 -12.79 11.27 -5.45
C PRO A 140 -11.89 12.34 -4.85
N ASP A 141 -12.46 13.30 -4.15
CA ASP A 141 -11.77 14.38 -3.46
C ASP A 141 -10.79 13.85 -2.40
N LEU A 142 -11.23 12.92 -1.54
CA LEU A 142 -10.39 12.29 -0.53
C LEU A 142 -9.26 11.44 -1.15
N LEU A 143 -9.60 10.67 -2.19
CA LEU A 143 -8.57 9.88 -2.87
C LEU A 143 -7.54 10.78 -3.55
N GLN A 144 -7.95 11.87 -4.21
CA GLN A 144 -7.04 12.81 -4.84
C GLN A 144 -6.12 13.49 -3.83
N ASP A 145 -6.63 13.90 -2.63
CA ASP A 145 -5.78 14.41 -1.54
C ASP A 145 -4.77 13.36 -1.07
N ALA A 146 -5.19 12.11 -0.92
CA ALA A 146 -4.31 10.99 -0.54
C ALA A 146 -3.22 10.73 -1.59
N LEU A 147 -3.56 10.71 -2.88
CA LEU A 147 -2.60 10.48 -3.97
C LEU A 147 -1.64 11.66 -4.19
N ALA A 148 -1.97 12.86 -3.70
CA ALA A 148 -1.03 13.99 -3.64
C ALA A 148 0.12 13.77 -2.63
N GLY A 149 0.04 12.72 -1.80
CA GLY A 149 1.04 12.27 -0.85
C GLY A 149 0.53 12.28 0.60
N PHE A 150 1.14 11.48 1.45
CA PHE A 150 0.81 11.39 2.88
C PHE A 150 1.82 12.17 3.72
N ALA A 151 1.35 12.79 4.79
CA ALA A 151 2.23 13.29 5.86
C ALA A 151 2.50 12.18 6.87
N TRP A 152 3.59 12.28 7.64
CA TRP A 152 3.79 11.43 8.80
C TRP A 152 2.77 11.78 9.90
N PRO A 153 2.04 10.79 10.45
CA PRO A 153 1.09 11.06 11.54
C PRO A 153 1.78 11.41 12.86
N ALA A 154 3.03 11.02 13.04
CA ALA A 154 3.91 11.42 14.13
C ALA A 154 5.36 11.38 13.64
N ILE A 155 6.21 12.25 14.19
CA ILE A 155 7.63 12.31 13.84
C ILE A 155 8.44 11.72 14.99
N GLY A 156 9.30 10.74 14.69
CA GLY A 156 10.12 10.07 15.70
C GLY A 156 10.91 8.89 15.15
N PRO A 157 11.69 8.20 15.98
CA PRO A 157 12.47 7.03 15.57
C PRO A 157 11.57 5.91 15.07
N ILE A 158 11.92 5.32 13.93
CA ILE A 158 11.28 4.11 13.41
C ILE A 158 11.77 2.90 14.21
N SER A 159 10.87 2.22 14.90
CA SER A 159 11.16 1.03 15.73
C SER A 159 10.65 -0.28 15.15
N GLY A 160 9.73 -0.23 14.19
CA GLY A 160 9.23 -1.38 13.44
C GLY A 160 8.98 -1.00 11.99
N VAL A 161 9.33 -1.91 11.06
CA VAL A 161 9.19 -1.69 9.63
C VAL A 161 8.23 -2.68 9.00
N TYR A 162 7.55 -2.25 7.94
CA TYR A 162 6.64 -3.08 7.16
C TYR A 162 7.32 -4.37 6.67
N GLY A 163 6.59 -5.47 6.72
CA GLY A 163 7.01 -6.76 6.20
C GLY A 163 7.89 -7.58 7.13
N SER A 164 8.44 -6.99 8.21
CA SER A 164 9.20 -7.75 9.21
C SER A 164 8.34 -8.85 9.84
N GLN A 165 8.94 -10.01 10.14
CA GLN A 165 8.20 -11.18 10.63
C GLN A 165 9.01 -11.95 11.67
N ARG A 166 8.32 -12.49 12.68
CA ARG A 166 8.90 -13.42 13.64
C ARG A 166 8.39 -14.84 13.38
N ILE A 167 9.30 -15.80 13.50
CA ILE A 167 9.01 -17.23 13.46
C ILE A 167 9.34 -17.77 14.86
N TYR A 168 8.34 -18.22 15.61
CA TYR A 168 8.51 -18.77 16.95
C TYR A 168 8.42 -20.28 16.90
N ASN A 169 9.49 -20.97 17.39
CA ASN A 169 9.57 -22.44 17.39
C ASN A 169 9.20 -23.04 16.03
N GLY A 170 9.72 -22.48 14.94
CA GLY A 170 9.41 -22.90 13.58
C GLY A 170 8.05 -22.44 13.02
N THR A 171 7.18 -21.84 13.85
CA THR A 171 5.84 -21.40 13.43
C THR A 171 5.84 -19.91 13.03
N PRO A 172 5.56 -19.56 11.76
CA PRO A 172 5.49 -18.17 11.32
C PRO A 172 4.35 -17.41 12.01
N ARG A 173 4.64 -16.21 12.51
CA ARG A 173 3.64 -15.24 12.97
C ARG A 173 3.23 -14.33 11.83
N SER A 174 2.11 -13.63 11.99
CA SER A 174 1.70 -12.62 11.00
C SER A 174 2.82 -11.57 10.83
N PRO A 175 3.16 -11.20 9.60
CA PRO A 175 4.07 -10.09 9.37
C PRO A 175 3.57 -8.79 10.00
N HIS A 176 4.47 -7.89 10.29
CA HIS A 176 4.14 -6.51 10.62
C HIS A 176 3.69 -5.79 9.36
N TYR A 177 2.45 -5.29 9.35
CA TYR A 177 1.85 -4.66 8.18
C TYR A 177 1.75 -3.14 8.32
N GLY A 178 2.73 -2.52 9.01
CA GLY A 178 2.79 -1.10 9.25
C GLY A 178 4.20 -0.60 9.52
N VAL A 179 4.28 0.61 10.00
CA VAL A 179 5.49 1.24 10.50
C VAL A 179 5.25 1.70 11.93
N ASP A 180 6.18 1.38 12.82
CA ASP A 180 6.14 1.80 14.22
C ASP A 180 6.99 3.05 14.43
N VAL A 181 6.39 4.10 14.98
CA VAL A 181 7.07 5.33 15.38
C VAL A 181 7.13 5.37 16.92
N ALA A 182 8.33 5.22 17.47
CA ALA A 182 8.56 5.18 18.92
C ALA A 182 8.57 6.62 19.48
N MET A 183 7.51 6.96 20.20
CA MET A 183 7.36 8.26 20.87
C MET A 183 6.65 8.08 22.23
N PRO A 184 6.83 8.99 23.20
CA PRO A 184 6.18 8.90 24.50
C PRO A 184 4.65 8.87 24.41
N THR A 185 4.02 8.23 25.39
CA THR A 185 2.56 8.28 25.58
C THR A 185 2.11 9.75 25.70
N GLY A 186 1.00 10.08 25.02
CA GLY A 186 0.46 11.45 24.95
C GLY A 186 1.01 12.27 23.77
N THR A 187 1.97 11.76 22.99
CA THR A 187 2.42 12.43 21.78
C THR A 187 1.28 12.52 20.76
N PRO A 188 1.02 13.71 20.17
CA PRO A 188 -0.05 13.91 19.19
C PRO A 188 0.10 12.99 17.97
N VAL A 189 -1.02 12.43 17.50
CA VAL A 189 -1.17 11.72 16.23
C VAL A 189 -2.05 12.55 15.31
N LEU A 190 -1.52 12.93 14.16
CA LEU A 190 -2.19 13.78 13.18
C LEU A 190 -2.70 12.94 12.00
N ALA A 191 -3.79 13.37 11.37
CA ALA A 191 -4.28 12.76 10.14
C ALA A 191 -3.25 12.93 9.01
N PRO A 192 -2.76 11.85 8.39
CA PRO A 192 -1.72 11.93 7.36
C PRO A 192 -2.25 12.46 6.02
N SER A 193 -3.56 12.41 5.80
CA SER A 193 -4.31 12.91 4.65
C SER A 193 -5.76 13.10 5.08
N ALA A 194 -6.56 13.84 4.30
CA ALA A 194 -7.99 13.96 4.55
C ALA A 194 -8.68 12.59 4.51
N GLY A 195 -9.78 12.44 5.26
CA GLY A 195 -10.51 11.18 5.30
C GLY A 195 -11.74 11.19 6.21
N VAL A 196 -12.47 10.08 6.20
CA VAL A 196 -13.62 9.84 7.07
C VAL A 196 -13.29 8.75 8.08
N VAL A 197 -13.53 8.97 9.35
CA VAL A 197 -13.33 7.98 10.41
C VAL A 197 -14.36 6.85 10.24
N THR A 198 -13.89 5.63 9.99
CA THR A 198 -14.74 4.45 9.85
C THR A 198 -14.70 3.51 11.05
N LEU A 199 -13.69 3.69 11.93
CA LEU A 199 -13.57 3.04 13.23
C LEU A 199 -12.89 4.00 14.22
N ALA A 200 -13.42 4.04 15.46
CA ALA A 200 -12.80 4.70 16.61
C ALA A 200 -13.13 3.87 17.86
N GLU A 201 -12.23 2.95 18.21
CA GLU A 201 -12.40 2.00 19.31
C GLU A 201 -11.30 2.21 20.37
N PRO A 202 -11.66 2.45 21.63
CA PRO A 202 -10.67 2.78 22.67
C PRO A 202 -9.88 1.56 23.17
N ASP A 203 -10.41 0.32 23.02
CA ASP A 203 -9.80 -0.86 23.62
C ASP A 203 -10.09 -2.13 22.81
N LEU A 204 -9.35 -2.36 21.72
CA LEU A 204 -9.32 -3.65 21.04
C LEU A 204 -8.24 -4.55 21.64
N PHE A 205 -8.52 -5.85 21.72
CA PHE A 205 -7.66 -6.84 22.40
C PHE A 205 -6.19 -6.81 21.94
N TYR A 206 -5.97 -6.77 20.62
CA TYR A 206 -4.60 -6.74 20.09
C TYR A 206 -4.08 -5.34 19.84
N SER A 207 -4.89 -4.47 19.28
CA SER A 207 -4.46 -3.17 18.81
C SER A 207 -4.70 -2.02 19.79
N GLY A 208 -5.39 -2.29 20.90
CA GLY A 208 -5.72 -1.27 21.88
C GLY A 208 -6.58 -0.15 21.29
N GLY A 209 -6.33 1.08 21.67
CA GLY A 209 -6.95 2.25 21.06
C GLY A 209 -6.66 2.27 19.57
N THR A 210 -7.71 2.30 18.75
CA THR A 210 -7.60 2.09 17.30
C THR A 210 -8.51 3.02 16.54
N ILE A 211 -7.95 3.73 15.55
CA ILE A 211 -8.69 4.52 14.56
C ILE A 211 -8.47 3.92 13.18
N ILE A 212 -9.51 3.89 12.34
CA ILE A 212 -9.41 3.68 10.89
C ILE A 212 -9.96 4.91 10.20
N LEU A 213 -9.15 5.48 9.31
CA LEU A 213 -9.47 6.63 8.48
C LEU A 213 -9.51 6.19 7.02
N ASP A 214 -10.67 6.33 6.37
CA ASP A 214 -10.89 5.98 4.97
C ASP A 214 -10.63 7.21 4.09
N HIS A 215 -9.74 7.05 3.10
CA HIS A 215 -9.32 8.08 2.15
C HIS A 215 -10.04 7.98 0.80
N GLY A 216 -11.16 7.26 0.75
CA GLY A 216 -11.93 6.98 -0.46
C GLY A 216 -11.46 5.74 -1.21
N PHE A 217 -12.37 5.13 -1.96
CA PHE A 217 -12.13 3.97 -2.83
C PHE A 217 -11.37 2.81 -2.15
N ARG A 218 -11.68 2.57 -0.85
CA ARG A 218 -11.08 1.53 0.00
C ARG A 218 -9.59 1.70 0.26
N LEU A 219 -9.03 2.90 0.10
CA LEU A 219 -7.72 3.27 0.62
C LEU A 219 -7.88 3.75 2.06
N SER A 220 -7.19 3.15 3.02
CA SER A 220 -7.37 3.49 4.44
C SER A 220 -6.07 3.45 5.22
N SER A 221 -5.96 4.36 6.20
CA SER A 221 -4.97 4.34 7.28
C SER A 221 -5.58 3.72 8.55
N SER A 222 -4.76 3.02 9.34
CA SER A 222 -5.11 2.53 10.66
C SER A 222 -4.04 2.94 11.65
N PHE A 223 -4.44 3.42 12.82
CA PHE A 223 -3.60 3.93 13.90
C PHE A 223 -3.87 3.08 15.14
N LEU A 224 -2.84 2.43 15.70
CA LEU A 224 -2.98 1.45 16.77
C LEU A 224 -2.19 1.89 18.00
N HIS A 225 -2.48 1.22 19.13
CA HIS A 225 -1.84 1.39 20.44
C HIS A 225 -2.06 2.77 21.07
N LEU A 226 -3.13 3.46 20.64
CA LEU A 226 -3.46 4.82 21.07
C LEU A 226 -3.85 4.86 22.56
N SER A 227 -3.48 5.94 23.25
CA SER A 227 -3.89 6.21 24.63
C SER A 227 -5.18 7.00 24.70
N LYS A 228 -5.46 7.83 23.68
CA LYS A 228 -6.65 8.67 23.62
C LYS A 228 -7.06 8.90 22.17
N LEU A 229 -8.36 8.88 21.93
CA LEU A 229 -8.98 9.19 20.64
C LEU A 229 -9.64 10.56 20.75
N HIS A 230 -9.48 11.41 19.72
CA HIS A 230 -10.05 12.76 19.64
C HIS A 230 -11.12 12.87 18.56
N VAL A 231 -11.45 11.77 17.88
CA VAL A 231 -12.42 11.71 16.79
C VAL A 231 -13.42 10.59 17.00
N GLU A 232 -14.57 10.68 16.33
CA GLU A 232 -15.64 9.68 16.37
C GLU A 232 -15.98 9.14 14.98
N VAL A 233 -16.64 7.99 14.94
CA VAL A 233 -17.05 7.34 13.65
C VAL A 233 -18.00 8.25 12.87
N GLY A 234 -17.68 8.48 11.60
CA GLY A 234 -18.40 9.36 10.69
C GLY A 234 -17.82 10.77 10.62
N GLN A 235 -16.93 11.16 11.53
CA GLN A 235 -16.25 12.45 11.45
C GLN A 235 -15.35 12.51 10.22
N GLU A 236 -15.39 13.63 9.51
CA GLU A 236 -14.48 13.99 8.44
C GLU A 236 -13.33 14.80 9.01
N VAL A 237 -12.11 14.46 8.68
CA VAL A 237 -10.89 15.14 9.14
C VAL A 237 -10.05 15.59 7.97
N GLN A 238 -9.31 16.69 8.17
CA GLN A 238 -8.37 17.23 7.21
C GLN A 238 -6.95 16.75 7.54
N ARG A 239 -6.06 16.79 6.54
CA ARG A 239 -4.63 16.53 6.74
C ARG A 239 -4.07 17.43 7.84
N GLY A 240 -3.30 16.85 8.78
CA GLY A 240 -2.70 17.56 9.90
C GLY A 240 -3.62 17.82 11.10
N GLU A 241 -4.89 17.41 11.03
CA GLU A 241 -5.81 17.49 12.15
C GLU A 241 -5.46 16.49 13.25
N LEU A 242 -5.57 16.88 14.51
CA LEU A 242 -5.31 16.01 15.67
C LEU A 242 -6.40 14.96 15.77
N ILE A 243 -6.03 13.67 15.66
CA ILE A 243 -6.97 12.56 15.72
C ILE A 243 -6.82 11.69 16.98
N ALA A 244 -5.61 11.62 17.55
CA ALA A 244 -5.33 10.75 18.70
C ALA A 244 -4.06 11.16 19.43
N GLU A 245 -3.75 10.39 20.50
CA GLU A 245 -2.48 10.43 21.22
C GLU A 245 -1.84 9.04 21.24
N ILE A 246 -0.52 8.98 21.06
CA ILE A 246 0.26 7.73 21.15
C ILE A 246 0.11 7.11 22.54
N GLY A 247 0.08 5.81 22.62
CA GLY A 247 0.03 5.05 23.86
C GLY A 247 0.82 3.74 23.80
N ALA A 248 0.45 2.83 24.68
CA ALA A 248 0.96 1.47 24.77
C ALA A 248 -0.19 0.47 25.04
N SER A 249 -1.38 0.78 24.54
CA SER A 249 -2.59 -0.04 24.76
C SER A 249 -2.59 -1.30 23.89
N GLY A 250 -3.40 -2.29 24.26
CA GLY A 250 -3.43 -3.57 23.55
C GLY A 250 -2.14 -4.39 23.75
N ARG A 251 -1.65 -5.04 22.70
CA ARG A 251 -0.45 -5.88 22.73
C ARG A 251 0.80 -5.11 22.27
N ALA A 252 1.16 -4.05 22.98
CA ALA A 252 2.37 -3.27 22.76
C ALA A 252 3.43 -3.60 23.83
N THR A 253 4.71 -3.53 23.48
CA THR A 253 5.84 -3.71 24.40
C THR A 253 6.36 -2.40 24.99
N GLY A 254 5.93 -1.27 24.46
CA GLY A 254 6.29 0.09 24.88
C GLY A 254 5.46 1.11 24.12
N ALA A 255 5.58 2.37 24.46
CA ALA A 255 4.84 3.44 23.81
C ALA A 255 5.32 3.64 22.37
N HIS A 256 4.40 3.52 21.40
CA HIS A 256 4.63 3.75 19.99
C HIS A 256 3.31 3.92 19.23
N LEU A 257 3.37 4.53 18.07
CA LEU A 257 2.31 4.50 17.07
C LEU A 257 2.62 3.39 16.08
N ASP A 258 1.70 2.45 15.86
CA ASP A 258 1.71 1.53 14.72
C ASP A 258 0.78 2.10 13.64
N TRP A 259 1.37 2.68 12.58
CA TRP A 259 0.64 3.22 11.44
C TRP A 259 0.63 2.22 10.30
N ARG A 260 -0.58 1.83 9.86
CA ARG A 260 -0.79 0.85 8.80
C ARG A 260 -1.61 1.44 7.67
N MET A 261 -1.35 0.98 6.46
CA MET A 261 -2.17 1.30 5.31
C MET A 261 -2.71 0.05 4.63
N SER A 262 -3.87 0.18 4.02
CA SER A 262 -4.45 -0.87 3.19
C SER A 262 -5.26 -0.27 2.04
N TRP A 263 -5.17 -0.93 0.89
CA TRP A 263 -6.06 -0.70 -0.25
C TRP A 263 -6.80 -1.99 -0.54
N ARG A 264 -8.13 -1.95 -0.46
CA ARG A 264 -8.95 -3.18 -0.49
C ARG A 264 -8.41 -4.21 0.52
N ASN A 265 -8.06 -5.41 0.06
CA ASN A 265 -7.49 -6.48 0.89
C ASN A 265 -5.94 -6.48 0.92
N GLN A 266 -5.30 -5.58 0.18
CA GLN A 266 -3.84 -5.47 0.13
C GLN A 266 -3.34 -4.62 1.29
N ARG A 267 -2.27 -5.08 1.96
CA ARG A 267 -1.55 -4.31 2.97
C ARG A 267 -0.46 -3.52 2.26
N ILE A 268 -0.48 -2.21 2.45
CA ILE A 268 0.42 -1.26 1.79
C ILE A 268 1.41 -0.74 2.82
N ASP A 269 2.66 -0.55 2.40
CA ASP A 269 3.71 0.04 3.25
C ASP A 269 3.53 1.57 3.30
N PRO A 270 3.23 2.15 4.48
CA PRO A 270 3.07 3.59 4.62
C PRO A 270 4.32 4.38 4.22
N GLN A 271 5.52 3.81 4.43
CA GLN A 271 6.79 4.47 4.13
C GLN A 271 6.98 4.72 2.63
N LEU A 272 6.30 3.98 1.76
CA LEU A 272 6.33 4.19 0.30
C LEU A 272 5.44 5.34 -0.18
N LEU A 273 4.55 5.83 0.68
CA LEU A 273 3.58 6.88 0.37
C LEU A 273 3.89 8.20 1.09
N ALA A 274 4.63 8.15 2.20
CA ALA A 274 5.10 9.31 2.94
C ALA A 274 6.50 9.76 2.45
N PRO A 275 6.86 11.04 2.60
CA PRO A 275 8.23 11.50 2.36
C PRO A 275 9.20 10.83 3.36
N PRO A 276 10.52 10.90 3.14
CA PRO A 276 11.49 10.48 4.15
C PRO A 276 11.14 11.08 5.52
N MET A 277 11.29 10.26 6.61
CA MET A 277 11.03 10.74 7.97
C MET A 277 11.91 11.97 8.25
N PRO A 278 11.33 13.11 8.62
CA PRO A 278 12.12 14.27 9.01
C PRO A 278 13.03 13.95 10.21
N GLU A 279 14.23 14.51 10.23
CA GLU A 279 15.06 14.43 11.43
C GLU A 279 14.35 15.12 12.60
N PRO A 280 14.37 14.55 13.81
CA PRO A 280 13.84 15.22 14.98
C PRO A 280 14.51 16.59 15.13
N ALA A 281 13.71 17.64 15.37
CA ALA A 281 14.27 18.94 15.68
C ALA A 281 15.25 18.80 16.86
N ALA A 282 16.45 19.38 16.73
CA ALA A 282 17.39 19.41 17.84
C ALA A 282 16.68 20.04 19.08
N PRO A 283 16.88 19.51 20.30
CA PRO A 283 16.32 20.12 21.47
C PRO A 283 16.75 21.60 21.51
N ALA A 284 15.79 22.48 21.75
CA ALA A 284 16.08 23.90 21.92
C ALA A 284 17.12 24.09 23.05
N PRO A 285 18.11 24.97 22.90
CA PRO A 285 19.18 25.18 23.88
C PRO A 285 18.67 25.69 25.23
#